data_b310e232dd7360f1608f8d2a63335d5e
#
_entry.id   b310e232dd7360f1608f8d2a63335d5e
#
_cell.length_a   1.000
_cell.length_b   1.000
_cell.length_c   1.000
_cell.angle_alpha   90.00
_cell.angle_beta   90.00
_cell.angle_gamma   90.00
#
_symmetry.space_group_name_H-M   'P 1'
#
loop_
_entity.id
_entity.type
_entity.pdbx_description
1 polymer ?
#
loop_
_entity_poly.entity_id
_entity_poly.type
_entity_poly.pdbx_seq_one_letter_code
_entity_poly.pdbx_strand_id
1 'polypeptide(L)'
;MVTRLWIPLAATLLLGSATYAQVPRTTTAPVEVRLRSINDLLGKADYIAGLIGQQQLFRGFVQQIPIDPQQGLFGLDTRRPIGLYGDISLDVEQGAGVLLLPVANLETLMGFLQAQAGWQIERKGNGIMTISLPPDGPVEALYARFTDGYLYVAIHESHLDAKKLIPAKNFFVQDDGAVASVVIRPDRIPVVMRRELLAKLDETLQQLQREALTKTNPAERAGFILGGKSVISLSRALIEDVKELHLKLFVDEKRDYISLDLTVIPQPNSPVAKNFASLGQRTSLAYGLTNVKGAVLRGNINFALTDDMRKMWDDLINSIMTQALHEVPPQNKDAVEKILEGILPTLKAAVADAAITMTAPNAKGHYTVLGAISVKEGKKLEDSIRELVKLYERDTGDTKAVKLNIAKVGNFTLHQIDRILPPGAETYLGTRSLWLATSEDLLVFSVGPDASLLRNALSNGPTKSPVLSLDVSLVGLARLANQNATPQQVNAIATQIFGRVGPVGRDMLRLEVTGGQNLTLRLSVQGGGIRFLAALASANP
;
A
#
# COMPACT_ATOMS: atom_id res chain seq x y z
N MET A 1 1.17 -26.64 25.51
CA MET A 1 1.92 -25.50 24.93
C MET A 1 1.07 -24.64 24.00
N VAL A 2 0.09 -25.21 23.30
CA VAL A 2 -0.83 -24.52 22.36
C VAL A 2 -1.80 -23.56 23.08
N THR A 3 -2.25 -23.90 24.27
CA THR A 3 -3.20 -23.11 25.09
C THR A 3 -2.67 -21.74 25.55
N ARG A 4 -1.36 -21.54 25.63
CA ARG A 4 -0.76 -20.27 26.09
C ARG A 4 -0.65 -19.18 25.00
N LEU A 5 -0.84 -19.54 23.72
CA LEU A 5 -0.69 -18.61 22.58
C LEU A 5 -1.98 -17.84 22.22
N TRP A 6 -3.17 -18.35 22.58
CA TRP A 6 -4.45 -17.74 22.21
C TRP A 6 -4.94 -16.68 23.21
N ILE A 7 -4.54 -16.80 24.47
CA ILE A 7 -4.96 -15.87 25.53
C ILE A 7 -4.39 -14.45 25.32
N PRO A 8 -3.11 -14.26 24.95
CA PRO A 8 -2.58 -12.92 24.69
C PRO A 8 -3.18 -12.26 23.44
N LEU A 9 -3.65 -13.00 22.43
CA LEU A 9 -4.24 -12.40 21.24
C LEU A 9 -5.60 -11.76 21.52
N ALA A 10 -6.43 -12.39 22.35
CA ALA A 10 -7.71 -11.82 22.79
C ALA A 10 -7.52 -10.62 23.74
N ALA A 11 -6.51 -10.69 24.62
CA ALA A 11 -6.19 -9.60 25.53
C ALA A 11 -5.57 -8.39 24.78
N THR A 12 -4.71 -8.62 23.79
CA THR A 12 -4.09 -7.54 23.01
C THR A 12 -5.11 -6.77 22.16
N LEU A 13 -6.18 -7.42 21.72
CA LEU A 13 -7.28 -6.76 20.97
C LEU A 13 -8.17 -5.89 21.86
N LEU A 14 -8.20 -6.11 23.19
CA LEU A 14 -8.99 -5.33 24.15
C LEU A 14 -8.24 -4.09 24.68
N LEU A 15 -6.93 -4.00 24.44
CA LEU A 15 -6.03 -3.08 25.12
C LEU A 15 -5.88 -1.69 24.47
N GLY A 16 -6.86 -1.18 23.79
CA GLY A 16 -6.71 0.14 23.17
C GLY A 16 -7.92 1.05 23.21
N SER A 17 -8.35 1.56 24.37
CA SER A 17 -9.44 2.54 24.31
C SER A 17 -9.80 3.25 25.65
N ALA A 18 -9.91 4.56 25.69
CA ALA A 18 -10.28 5.40 26.86
C ALA A 18 -11.63 6.10 26.85
N THR A 19 -11.95 6.60 27.97
CA THR A 19 -13.18 7.27 28.41
C THR A 19 -13.37 8.68 27.88
N TYR A 20 -14.57 9.10 27.61
CA TYR A 20 -15.32 10.21 28.18
C TYR A 20 -16.74 10.38 27.61
N ALA A 21 -17.68 10.82 28.48
CA ALA A 21 -19.00 11.43 28.25
C ALA A 21 -20.02 10.63 27.41
N GLN A 22 -21.18 10.43 28.01
CA GLN A 22 -22.39 9.93 27.38
C GLN A 22 -22.76 10.75 26.13
N VAL A 23 -22.35 10.26 24.96
CA VAL A 23 -22.85 10.75 23.67
C VAL A 23 -24.08 9.90 23.31
N PRO A 24 -25.19 10.48 22.80
CA PRO A 24 -26.31 9.70 22.29
C PRO A 24 -25.81 8.74 21.22
N ARG A 25 -26.07 7.44 21.39
CA ARG A 25 -25.49 6.38 20.54
C ARG A 25 -26.12 6.38 19.17
N THR A 26 -25.35 6.78 18.22
CA THR A 26 -25.52 6.34 16.85
C THR A 26 -25.05 4.88 16.76
N THR A 27 -25.66 4.10 15.87
CA THR A 27 -25.46 2.65 15.69
C THR A 27 -24.05 2.21 15.26
N THR A 28 -23.07 3.11 15.21
CA THR A 28 -21.71 2.84 14.68
C THR A 28 -20.65 3.31 15.66
N ALA A 29 -19.79 2.38 16.08
CA ALA A 29 -18.66 2.68 16.95
C ALA A 29 -17.50 3.34 16.18
N PRO A 30 -16.61 4.10 16.84
CA PRO A 30 -15.38 4.65 16.25
C PRO A 30 -14.46 3.61 15.65
N VAL A 31 -14.34 2.43 16.25
CA VAL A 31 -13.56 1.31 15.74
C VAL A 31 -14.42 0.07 15.68
N GLU A 32 -14.32 -0.64 14.57
CA GLU A 32 -14.91 -1.96 14.38
C GLU A 32 -13.89 -2.89 13.77
N VAL A 33 -13.76 -4.10 14.33
CA VAL A 33 -12.99 -5.20 13.77
C VAL A 33 -13.92 -6.37 13.56
N ARG A 34 -13.86 -7.01 12.41
CA ARG A 34 -14.66 -8.18 12.07
C ARG A 34 -13.78 -9.25 11.49
N LEU A 35 -13.98 -10.48 11.96
CA LEU A 35 -13.45 -11.70 11.37
C LEU A 35 -14.63 -12.54 10.88
N ARG A 36 -14.55 -13.07 9.69
CA ARG A 36 -15.66 -13.79 9.06
C ARG A 36 -16.07 -15.03 9.83
N SER A 37 -15.11 -15.87 10.22
CA SER A 37 -15.28 -16.97 11.16
C SER A 37 -13.93 -17.63 11.45
N ILE A 38 -13.85 -18.44 12.52
CA ILE A 38 -12.65 -19.25 12.80
C ILE A 38 -12.42 -20.27 11.68
N ASN A 39 -13.46 -20.95 11.22
CA ASN A 39 -13.35 -21.94 10.13
C ASN A 39 -12.86 -21.31 8.83
N ASP A 40 -13.38 -20.13 8.45
CA ASP A 40 -12.91 -19.42 7.25
C ASP A 40 -11.44 -19.01 7.40
N LEU A 41 -11.05 -18.47 8.57
CA LEU A 41 -9.67 -18.09 8.85
C LEU A 41 -8.71 -19.29 8.74
N LEU A 42 -9.06 -20.44 9.33
CA LEU A 42 -8.27 -21.67 9.25
C LEU A 42 -8.19 -22.19 7.81
N GLY A 43 -9.30 -22.17 7.07
CA GLY A 43 -9.31 -22.57 5.66
C GLY A 43 -8.41 -21.67 4.80
N LYS A 44 -8.48 -20.34 5.00
CA LYS A 44 -7.62 -19.39 4.29
C LYS A 44 -6.15 -19.53 4.67
N ALA A 45 -5.87 -19.82 5.95
CA ALA A 45 -4.51 -20.10 6.40
C ALA A 45 -3.95 -21.41 5.81
N ASP A 46 -4.78 -22.48 5.69
CA ASP A 46 -4.40 -23.72 4.99
C ASP A 46 -4.06 -23.46 3.52
N TYR A 47 -4.88 -22.67 2.84
CA TYR A 47 -4.60 -22.25 1.47
C TYR A 47 -3.27 -21.48 1.37
N ILE A 48 -3.04 -20.48 2.21
CA ILE A 48 -1.79 -19.69 2.22
C ILE A 48 -0.57 -20.58 2.53
N ALA A 49 -0.70 -21.48 3.52
CA ALA A 49 0.33 -22.47 3.83
C ALA A 49 0.63 -23.37 2.61
N GLY A 50 -0.39 -23.72 1.83
CA GLY A 50 -0.24 -24.45 0.57
C GLY A 50 0.53 -23.66 -0.49
N LEU A 51 0.34 -22.35 -0.57
CA LEU A 51 1.08 -21.51 -1.51
C LEU A 51 2.60 -21.50 -1.26
N ILE A 52 3.01 -21.61 0.01
CA ILE A 52 4.43 -21.60 0.42
C ILE A 52 4.99 -23.00 0.70
N GLY A 53 4.23 -24.07 0.36
CA GLY A 53 4.67 -25.46 0.55
C GLY A 53 4.63 -25.97 2.00
N GLN A 54 3.97 -25.26 2.93
CA GLN A 54 3.91 -25.59 4.36
C GLN A 54 2.57 -26.19 4.80
N GLN A 55 1.75 -26.63 3.85
CA GLN A 55 0.37 -27.09 4.12
C GLN A 55 0.31 -28.27 5.09
N GLN A 56 1.21 -29.23 4.96
CA GLN A 56 1.22 -30.42 5.86
C GLN A 56 1.55 -30.02 7.30
N LEU A 57 2.51 -29.12 7.51
CA LEU A 57 2.84 -28.63 8.83
C LEU A 57 1.66 -27.88 9.45
N PHE A 58 1.01 -27.01 8.66
CA PHE A 58 -0.18 -26.29 9.12
C PHE A 58 -1.33 -27.23 9.49
N ARG A 59 -1.63 -28.23 8.65
CA ARG A 59 -2.67 -29.25 8.93
C ARG A 59 -2.34 -30.07 10.16
N GLY A 60 -1.07 -30.47 10.34
CA GLY A 60 -0.63 -31.14 11.56
C GLY A 60 -0.86 -30.29 12.82
N PHE A 61 -0.65 -28.99 12.73
CA PHE A 61 -0.98 -28.04 13.80
C PHE A 61 -2.49 -27.95 14.05
N VAL A 62 -3.29 -27.76 12.98
CA VAL A 62 -4.75 -27.61 13.08
C VAL A 62 -5.42 -28.87 13.64
N GLN A 63 -4.90 -30.07 13.32
CA GLN A 63 -5.41 -31.33 13.87
C GLN A 63 -5.25 -31.45 15.39
N GLN A 64 -4.34 -30.69 15.99
CA GLN A 64 -4.17 -30.64 17.45
C GLN A 64 -5.18 -29.68 18.12
N ILE A 65 -5.93 -28.90 17.34
CA ILE A 65 -6.96 -27.99 17.86
C ILE A 65 -8.25 -28.80 18.00
N PRO A 66 -8.82 -28.95 19.20
CA PRO A 66 -9.99 -29.76 19.44
C PRO A 66 -11.26 -29.02 18.97
N ILE A 67 -11.54 -29.07 17.68
CA ILE A 67 -12.78 -28.53 17.10
C ILE A 67 -13.81 -29.64 17.00
N ASP A 68 -14.83 -29.57 17.85
CA ASP A 68 -15.97 -30.47 17.84
C ASP A 68 -17.03 -29.97 16.82
N PRO A 69 -17.59 -30.83 15.96
CA PRO A 69 -18.59 -30.40 14.97
C PRO A 69 -19.89 -29.83 15.56
N GLN A 70 -20.25 -30.19 16.81
CA GLN A 70 -21.47 -29.74 17.50
C GLN A 70 -21.19 -28.66 18.53
N GLN A 71 -20.07 -28.79 19.27
CA GLN A 71 -19.71 -27.89 20.35
C GLN A 71 -18.71 -26.81 19.93
N GLY A 72 -18.20 -26.89 18.70
CA GLY A 72 -17.23 -25.93 18.16
C GLY A 72 -15.85 -26.02 18.81
N LEU A 73 -15.15 -24.89 18.91
CA LEU A 73 -13.86 -24.80 19.57
C LEU A 73 -14.08 -24.38 21.04
N PHE A 74 -14.00 -25.33 21.97
CA PHE A 74 -14.22 -25.08 23.40
C PHE A 74 -15.55 -24.36 23.71
N GLY A 75 -16.62 -24.67 22.97
CA GLY A 75 -17.92 -24.04 23.11
C GLY A 75 -18.16 -22.80 22.23
N LEU A 76 -17.17 -22.32 21.50
CA LEU A 76 -17.32 -21.26 20.48
C LEU A 76 -17.86 -21.81 19.17
N ASP A 77 -18.82 -21.13 18.53
CA ASP A 77 -19.28 -21.48 17.17
C ASP A 77 -18.28 -21.01 16.13
N THR A 78 -17.46 -21.90 15.63
CA THR A 78 -16.38 -21.59 14.67
C THR A 78 -16.86 -21.18 13.28
N ARG A 79 -18.16 -21.29 12.99
CA ARG A 79 -18.77 -20.96 11.69
C ARG A 79 -19.34 -19.54 11.63
N ARG A 80 -19.58 -18.94 12.78
CA ARG A 80 -20.16 -17.60 12.89
C ARG A 80 -19.07 -16.54 13.03
N PRO A 81 -19.35 -15.26 12.64
CA PRO A 81 -18.38 -14.19 12.71
C PRO A 81 -18.02 -13.77 14.13
N ILE A 82 -16.78 -13.29 14.29
CA ILE A 82 -16.28 -12.66 15.53
C ILE A 82 -16.18 -11.16 15.27
N GLY A 83 -16.51 -10.35 16.29
CA GLY A 83 -16.46 -8.90 16.19
C GLY A 83 -15.89 -8.23 17.42
N LEU A 84 -15.32 -7.06 17.20
CA LEU A 84 -14.94 -6.13 18.24
C LEU A 84 -15.42 -4.74 17.81
N TYR A 85 -16.07 -4.01 18.72
CA TYR A 85 -16.35 -2.60 18.51
C TYR A 85 -16.05 -1.80 19.78
N GLY A 86 -15.70 -0.55 19.61
CA GLY A 86 -15.38 0.29 20.76
C GLY A 86 -14.95 1.70 20.40
N ASP A 87 -14.60 2.44 21.44
CA ASP A 87 -14.08 3.79 21.33
C ASP A 87 -12.54 3.75 21.24
N ILE A 88 -11.92 4.73 20.60
CA ILE A 88 -10.47 4.91 20.60
C ILE A 88 -10.07 5.55 21.93
N SER A 89 -9.06 5.01 22.61
CA SER A 89 -8.50 5.56 23.83
C SER A 89 -6.98 5.51 23.86
N LEU A 90 -6.40 6.46 24.60
CA LEU A 90 -4.97 6.50 24.89
C LEU A 90 -4.62 5.75 26.19
N ASP A 91 -5.61 5.41 27.00
CA ASP A 91 -5.44 4.69 28.27
C ASP A 91 -6.20 3.36 28.24
N VAL A 92 -5.47 2.29 28.47
CA VAL A 92 -5.96 0.91 28.41
C VAL A 92 -7.03 0.61 29.46
N GLU A 93 -6.85 1.13 30.68
CA GLU A 93 -7.78 0.87 31.80
C GLU A 93 -9.14 1.53 31.61
N GLN A 94 -9.21 2.49 30.73
CA GLN A 94 -10.43 3.24 30.42
C GLN A 94 -11.10 2.80 29.11
N GLY A 95 -10.68 1.68 28.53
CA GLY A 95 -11.13 1.19 27.25
C GLY A 95 -12.62 0.81 27.18
N ALA A 96 -13.33 1.29 26.14
CA ALA A 96 -14.74 1.01 25.89
C ALA A 96 -14.96 -0.03 24.79
N GLY A 97 -14.14 -1.09 24.75
CA GLY A 97 -14.26 -2.17 23.77
C GLY A 97 -15.25 -3.25 24.19
N VAL A 98 -16.03 -3.76 23.23
CA VAL A 98 -16.92 -4.92 23.40
C VAL A 98 -16.57 -5.95 22.34
N LEU A 99 -16.07 -7.12 22.78
CA LEU A 99 -15.78 -8.26 21.95
C LEU A 99 -17.04 -9.15 21.82
N LEU A 100 -17.38 -9.56 20.60
CA LEU A 100 -18.50 -10.46 20.31
C LEU A 100 -17.94 -11.81 19.92
N LEU A 101 -18.14 -12.81 20.76
CA LEU A 101 -17.75 -14.19 20.52
C LEU A 101 -19.01 -15.03 20.23
N PRO A 102 -19.08 -15.71 19.08
CA PRO A 102 -20.18 -16.61 18.77
C PRO A 102 -20.08 -17.87 19.63
N VAL A 103 -21.17 -18.26 20.29
CA VAL A 103 -21.20 -19.37 21.24
C VAL A 103 -22.11 -20.49 20.72
N ALA A 104 -21.58 -21.69 20.59
CA ALA A 104 -22.32 -22.91 20.31
C ALA A 104 -22.86 -23.53 21.62
N ASN A 105 -22.04 -23.56 22.67
CA ASN A 105 -22.39 -24.08 23.98
C ASN A 105 -21.73 -23.24 25.09
N LEU A 106 -22.55 -22.51 25.85
CA LEU A 106 -22.06 -21.61 26.89
C LEU A 106 -21.43 -22.37 28.07
N GLU A 107 -22.02 -23.47 28.50
CA GLU A 107 -21.50 -24.25 29.64
C GLU A 107 -20.15 -24.89 29.32
N THR A 108 -19.99 -25.42 28.09
CA THR A 108 -18.69 -25.94 27.63
C THR A 108 -17.63 -24.83 27.59
N LEU A 109 -18.00 -23.62 27.11
CA LEU A 109 -17.07 -22.47 27.08
C LEU A 109 -16.67 -22.03 28.49
N MET A 110 -17.64 -21.91 29.40
CA MET A 110 -17.35 -21.52 30.80
C MET A 110 -16.50 -22.59 31.50
N GLY A 111 -16.83 -23.88 31.33
CA GLY A 111 -16.05 -24.99 31.87
C GLY A 111 -14.61 -25.00 31.36
N PHE A 112 -14.41 -24.72 30.08
CA PHE A 112 -13.07 -24.61 29.50
C PHE A 112 -12.27 -23.44 30.14
N LEU A 113 -12.87 -22.26 30.27
CA LEU A 113 -12.22 -21.08 30.86
C LEU A 113 -11.84 -21.36 32.33
N GLN A 114 -12.71 -22.04 33.08
CA GLN A 114 -12.43 -22.42 34.47
C GLN A 114 -11.33 -23.47 34.58
N ALA A 115 -11.44 -24.55 33.82
CA ALA A 115 -10.55 -25.72 33.97
C ALA A 115 -9.15 -25.48 33.38
N GLN A 116 -9.05 -24.82 32.23
CA GLN A 116 -7.80 -24.68 31.48
C GLN A 116 -7.10 -23.34 31.71
N ALA A 117 -7.85 -22.26 31.92
CA ALA A 117 -7.29 -20.93 32.14
C ALA A 117 -7.23 -20.55 33.63
N GLY A 118 -7.86 -21.33 34.51
CA GLY A 118 -7.90 -21.06 35.96
C GLY A 118 -8.76 -19.83 36.31
N TRP A 119 -9.65 -19.41 35.42
CA TRP A 119 -10.47 -18.22 35.60
C TRP A 119 -11.64 -18.52 36.54
N GLN A 120 -11.94 -17.59 37.44
CA GLN A 120 -13.11 -17.69 38.29
C GLN A 120 -14.28 -16.96 37.64
N ILE A 121 -15.42 -17.65 37.51
CA ILE A 121 -16.60 -17.10 36.85
C ILE A 121 -17.75 -17.04 37.83
N GLU A 122 -18.23 -15.81 38.09
CA GLU A 122 -19.38 -15.53 38.95
C GLU A 122 -20.55 -15.00 38.09
N ARG A 123 -21.75 -15.58 38.27
CA ARG A 123 -22.98 -15.10 37.59
C ARG A 123 -23.74 -14.16 38.49
N LYS A 124 -23.97 -12.93 38.01
CA LYS A 124 -24.77 -11.92 38.72
C LYS A 124 -26.24 -11.98 38.27
N GLY A 125 -27.16 -11.55 39.17
CA GLY A 125 -28.59 -11.59 38.91
C GLY A 125 -29.09 -10.71 37.75
N ASN A 126 -28.27 -9.78 37.26
CA ASN A 126 -28.56 -8.91 36.11
C ASN A 126 -28.20 -9.53 34.74
N GLY A 127 -27.85 -10.82 34.73
CA GLY A 127 -27.42 -11.53 33.50
C GLY A 127 -26.02 -11.22 33.03
N ILE A 128 -25.20 -10.56 33.86
CA ILE A 128 -23.77 -10.34 33.62
C ILE A 128 -22.97 -11.37 34.41
N MET A 129 -21.92 -11.87 33.79
CA MET A 129 -20.92 -12.74 34.40
C MET A 129 -19.66 -11.92 34.66
N THR A 130 -19.08 -12.04 35.85
CA THR A 130 -17.74 -11.55 36.16
C THR A 130 -16.74 -12.69 35.97
N ILE A 131 -15.70 -12.45 35.21
CA ILE A 131 -14.63 -13.41 34.90
C ILE A 131 -13.36 -12.83 35.51
N SER A 132 -12.95 -13.32 36.69
CA SER A 132 -11.73 -12.89 37.36
C SER A 132 -10.52 -13.57 36.70
N LEU A 133 -9.53 -12.78 36.32
CA LEU A 133 -8.30 -13.22 35.68
C LEU A 133 -7.19 -13.49 36.73
N PRO A 134 -6.14 -14.23 36.39
CA PRO A 134 -4.97 -14.36 37.26
C PRO A 134 -4.35 -13.00 37.60
N PRO A 135 -3.74 -12.86 38.80
CA PRO A 135 -3.24 -11.57 39.32
C PRO A 135 -2.17 -10.89 38.46
N ASP A 136 -1.47 -11.66 37.62
CA ASP A 136 -0.39 -11.15 36.73
C ASP A 136 -0.92 -10.63 35.39
N GLY A 137 -2.25 -10.55 35.20
CA GLY A 137 -2.87 -10.07 33.97
C GLY A 137 -2.94 -8.55 33.88
N PRO A 138 -3.12 -8.00 32.67
CA PRO A 138 -3.23 -6.54 32.44
C PRO A 138 -4.55 -5.93 32.99
N VAL A 139 -5.53 -6.75 33.33
CA VAL A 139 -6.81 -6.38 33.96
C VAL A 139 -7.20 -7.44 34.98
N GLU A 140 -7.83 -7.02 36.08
CA GLU A 140 -8.21 -7.93 37.17
C GLU A 140 -9.43 -8.80 36.81
N ALA A 141 -10.36 -8.27 36.03
CA ALA A 141 -11.57 -8.97 35.65
C ALA A 141 -12.08 -8.54 34.26
N LEU A 142 -12.79 -9.47 33.61
CA LEU A 142 -13.61 -9.21 32.43
C LEU A 142 -15.08 -9.38 32.81
N TYR A 143 -15.94 -8.64 32.17
CA TYR A 143 -17.37 -8.79 32.29
C TYR A 143 -17.93 -9.39 31.02
N ALA A 144 -18.92 -10.26 31.13
CA ALA A 144 -19.54 -10.91 30.00
C ALA A 144 -21.05 -10.97 30.09
N ARG A 145 -21.74 -10.81 28.96
CA ARG A 145 -23.19 -11.01 28.83
C ARG A 145 -23.45 -11.93 27.64
N PHE A 146 -24.23 -12.98 27.88
CA PHE A 146 -24.67 -13.87 26.81
C PHE A 146 -26.05 -13.45 26.32
N THR A 147 -26.19 -13.18 25.03
CA THR A 147 -27.47 -12.87 24.37
C THR A 147 -27.40 -13.18 22.88
N ASP A 148 -28.51 -13.64 22.28
CA ASP A 148 -28.65 -13.93 20.85
C ASP A 148 -27.57 -14.89 20.30
N GLY A 149 -27.08 -15.83 21.12
CA GLY A 149 -26.03 -16.79 20.76
C GLY A 149 -24.63 -16.18 20.65
N TYR A 150 -24.43 -15.00 21.25
CA TYR A 150 -23.11 -14.34 21.38
C TYR A 150 -22.77 -14.03 22.83
N LEU A 151 -21.51 -14.21 23.18
CA LEU A 151 -20.92 -13.72 24.40
C LEU A 151 -20.30 -12.35 24.13
N TYR A 152 -20.89 -11.30 24.70
CA TYR A 152 -20.36 -9.95 24.68
C TYR A 152 -19.41 -9.82 25.87
N VAL A 153 -18.15 -9.51 25.61
CA VAL A 153 -17.10 -9.39 26.64
C VAL A 153 -16.56 -7.98 26.66
N ALA A 154 -16.43 -7.39 27.84
CA ALA A 154 -15.86 -6.05 28.03
C ALA A 154 -15.04 -5.98 29.32
N ILE A 155 -14.15 -5.00 29.42
CA ILE A 155 -13.38 -4.73 30.65
C ILE A 155 -14.18 -3.96 31.70
N HIS A 156 -15.30 -3.36 31.33
CA HIS A 156 -16.19 -2.68 32.26
C HIS A 156 -17.62 -3.19 32.14
N GLU A 157 -18.27 -3.44 33.29
CA GLU A 157 -19.65 -3.91 33.35
C GLU A 157 -20.64 -2.94 32.68
N SER A 158 -20.39 -1.63 32.80
CA SER A 158 -21.23 -0.59 32.21
C SER A 158 -21.38 -0.63 30.69
N HIS A 159 -20.43 -1.26 29.98
CA HIS A 159 -20.49 -1.43 28.54
C HIS A 159 -21.42 -2.57 28.11
N LEU A 160 -21.78 -3.45 29.03
CA LEU A 160 -22.67 -4.59 28.78
C LEU A 160 -24.14 -4.30 29.15
N ASP A 161 -24.52 -3.07 29.43
CA ASP A 161 -25.91 -2.70 29.55
C ASP A 161 -26.66 -3.06 28.25
N ALA A 162 -27.75 -3.84 28.38
CA ALA A 162 -28.51 -4.35 27.24
C ALA A 162 -28.99 -3.23 26.28
N LYS A 163 -29.26 -2.04 26.79
CA LYS A 163 -29.65 -0.87 25.97
C LYS A 163 -28.49 -0.28 25.19
N LYS A 164 -27.28 -0.65 25.56
CA LYS A 164 -26.05 -0.10 25.00
C LYS A 164 -25.37 -1.08 23.99
N LEU A 165 -25.70 -2.33 24.00
CA LEU A 165 -25.12 -3.31 23.11
C LEU A 165 -25.60 -3.11 21.66
N ILE A 166 -24.69 -3.25 20.72
CA ILE A 166 -25.02 -3.40 19.31
C ILE A 166 -25.40 -4.87 19.10
N PRO A 167 -26.66 -5.19 18.73
CA PRO A 167 -27.04 -6.58 18.48
C PRO A 167 -26.18 -7.20 17.38
N ALA A 168 -25.75 -8.45 17.57
CA ALA A 168 -24.87 -9.16 16.61
C ALA A 168 -25.44 -9.12 15.18
N LYS A 169 -26.75 -9.32 15.02
CA LYS A 169 -27.43 -9.23 13.72
C LYS A 169 -27.28 -7.87 13.03
N ASN A 170 -27.14 -6.78 13.78
CA ASN A 170 -26.93 -5.43 13.24
C ASN A 170 -25.45 -5.14 13.01
N PHE A 171 -24.56 -5.76 13.81
CA PHE A 171 -23.12 -5.59 13.67
C PHE A 171 -22.55 -6.34 12.45
N PHE A 172 -23.09 -7.53 12.15
CA PHE A 172 -22.61 -8.40 11.07
C PHE A 172 -23.48 -8.37 9.78
N VAL A 173 -24.21 -7.27 9.55
CA VAL A 173 -25.14 -7.16 8.38
C VAL A 173 -24.43 -7.25 7.02
N GLN A 174 -23.17 -6.84 6.92
CA GLN A 174 -22.45 -6.80 5.64
C GLN A 174 -21.45 -7.95 5.56
N ASP A 175 -21.79 -9.00 4.81
CA ASP A 175 -20.79 -9.96 4.29
C ASP A 175 -20.33 -9.49 2.92
N ASP A 176 -19.20 -8.82 2.87
CA ASP A 176 -18.53 -8.36 1.65
C ASP A 176 -17.46 -9.35 1.15
N GLY A 177 -17.39 -10.53 1.74
CA GLY A 177 -16.44 -11.58 1.40
C GLY A 177 -15.04 -11.39 1.99
N ALA A 178 -14.80 -10.34 2.77
CA ALA A 178 -13.52 -10.15 3.46
C ALA A 178 -13.34 -11.20 4.56
N VAL A 179 -12.13 -11.76 4.68
CA VAL A 179 -11.73 -12.67 5.77
C VAL A 179 -11.65 -11.90 7.09
N ALA A 180 -11.09 -10.69 7.01
CA ALA A 180 -10.99 -9.74 8.11
C ALA A 180 -11.24 -8.33 7.61
N SER A 181 -11.85 -7.49 8.45
CA SER A 181 -12.01 -6.08 8.17
C SER A 181 -11.84 -5.23 9.42
N VAL A 182 -11.27 -4.04 9.24
CA VAL A 182 -11.16 -3.00 10.26
C VAL A 182 -11.80 -1.74 9.70
N VAL A 183 -12.70 -1.14 10.46
CA VAL A 183 -13.29 0.16 10.14
C VAL A 183 -12.94 1.12 11.27
N ILE A 184 -12.36 2.26 10.92
CA ILE A 184 -12.07 3.36 11.85
C ILE A 184 -12.87 4.57 11.38
N ARG A 185 -13.55 5.25 12.31
CA ARG A 185 -14.34 6.46 12.05
C ARG A 185 -13.76 7.64 12.84
N PRO A 186 -12.82 8.39 12.23
CA PRO A 186 -12.19 9.54 12.89
C PRO A 186 -13.21 10.61 13.31
N ASP A 187 -14.31 10.76 12.55
CA ASP A 187 -15.39 11.68 12.88
C ASP A 187 -16.14 11.34 14.19
N ARG A 188 -15.99 10.10 14.67
CA ARG A 188 -16.59 9.59 15.91
C ARG A 188 -15.65 9.66 17.11
N ILE A 189 -14.39 9.97 16.90
CA ILE A 189 -13.42 10.17 17.99
C ILE A 189 -13.89 11.38 18.83
N PRO A 190 -13.92 11.29 20.17
CA PRO A 190 -14.30 12.39 21.03
C PRO A 190 -13.53 13.67 20.74
N VAL A 191 -14.22 14.82 20.76
CA VAL A 191 -13.63 16.12 20.38
C VAL A 191 -12.40 16.45 21.22
N VAL A 192 -12.42 16.11 22.51
CA VAL A 192 -11.28 16.35 23.42
C VAL A 192 -10.05 15.60 22.94
N MET A 193 -10.20 14.32 22.61
CA MET A 193 -9.12 13.47 22.12
C MET A 193 -8.61 13.93 20.75
N ARG A 194 -9.52 14.30 19.83
CA ARG A 194 -9.10 14.87 18.54
C ARG A 194 -8.24 16.12 18.73
N ARG A 195 -8.62 17.01 19.66
CA ARG A 195 -7.81 18.20 19.99
C ARG A 195 -6.44 17.83 20.54
N GLU A 196 -6.37 16.83 21.41
CA GLU A 196 -5.09 16.36 21.95
C GLU A 196 -4.18 15.77 20.86
N LEU A 197 -4.74 14.93 19.97
CA LEU A 197 -4.00 14.39 18.82
C LEU A 197 -3.49 15.51 17.90
N LEU A 198 -4.32 16.53 17.62
CA LEU A 198 -3.92 17.67 16.81
C LEU A 198 -2.83 18.51 17.49
N ALA A 199 -2.93 18.71 18.81
CA ALA A 199 -1.90 19.42 19.59
C ALA A 199 -0.54 18.68 19.51
N LYS A 200 -0.54 17.35 19.64
CA LYS A 200 0.68 16.54 19.46
C LYS A 200 1.27 16.64 18.04
N LEU A 201 0.41 16.73 17.01
CA LEU A 201 0.90 16.99 15.64
C LEU A 201 1.54 18.37 15.51
N ASP A 202 0.98 19.40 16.16
CA ASP A 202 1.56 20.74 16.17
C ASP A 202 2.91 20.79 16.91
N GLU A 203 3.04 20.09 18.03
CA GLU A 203 4.33 19.93 18.73
C GLU A 203 5.37 19.21 17.84
N THR A 204 4.95 18.14 17.16
CA THR A 204 5.82 17.41 16.21
C THR A 204 6.26 18.32 15.06
N LEU A 205 5.36 19.17 14.53
CA LEU A 205 5.70 20.14 13.50
C LEU A 205 6.74 21.15 13.97
N GLN A 206 6.59 21.68 15.20
CA GLN A 206 7.56 22.60 15.79
C GLN A 206 8.92 21.93 16.00
N GLN A 207 8.94 20.66 16.42
CA GLN A 207 10.16 19.88 16.56
C GLN A 207 10.85 19.67 15.20
N LEU A 208 10.10 19.27 14.16
CA LEU A 208 10.59 19.14 12.78
C LEU A 208 11.19 20.45 12.26
N GLN A 209 10.56 21.60 12.53
CA GLN A 209 11.08 22.90 12.13
C GLN A 209 12.40 23.23 12.84
N ARG A 210 12.53 22.93 14.14
CA ARG A 210 13.78 23.09 14.89
C ARG A 210 14.89 22.20 14.35
N GLU A 211 14.55 20.94 14.06
CA GLU A 211 15.49 19.97 13.51
C GLU A 211 15.96 20.36 12.09
N ALA A 212 15.05 20.90 11.28
CA ALA A 212 15.39 21.42 9.96
C ALA A 212 16.45 22.53 10.00
N LEU A 213 16.45 23.37 11.06
CA LEU A 213 17.45 24.45 11.22
C LEU A 213 18.87 23.91 11.47
N THR A 214 19.02 22.66 11.91
CA THR A 214 20.34 22.02 12.07
C THR A 214 20.95 21.57 10.74
N LYS A 215 20.13 21.46 9.67
CA LYS A 215 20.61 21.08 8.34
C LYS A 215 21.37 22.23 7.69
N THR A 216 22.62 22.00 7.34
CA THR A 216 23.49 22.99 6.71
C THR A 216 23.15 23.22 5.24
N ASN A 217 22.77 22.16 4.53
CA ASN A 217 22.42 22.21 3.12
C ASN A 217 20.98 22.76 2.93
N PRO A 218 20.77 23.86 2.17
CA PRO A 218 19.44 24.44 1.95
C PRO A 218 18.44 23.49 1.26
N ALA A 219 18.86 22.69 0.29
CA ALA A 219 18.00 21.75 -0.41
C ALA A 219 17.60 20.58 0.50
N GLU A 220 18.53 20.05 1.30
CA GLU A 220 18.23 19.03 2.31
C GLU A 220 17.24 19.56 3.35
N ARG A 221 17.42 20.79 3.80
CA ARG A 221 16.51 21.47 4.73
C ARG A 221 15.11 21.62 4.13
N ALA A 222 15.00 22.12 2.90
CA ALA A 222 13.73 22.30 2.22
C ALA A 222 13.01 20.95 1.98
N GLY A 223 13.74 19.91 1.56
CA GLY A 223 13.20 18.56 1.39
C GLY A 223 12.72 17.94 2.70
N PHE A 224 13.47 18.12 3.80
CA PHE A 224 13.09 17.66 5.14
C PHE A 224 11.81 18.34 5.63
N ILE A 225 11.69 19.66 5.44
CA ILE A 225 10.48 20.43 5.78
C ILE A 225 9.30 19.97 4.93
N LEU A 226 9.47 19.82 3.61
CA LEU A 226 8.40 19.36 2.71
C LEU A 226 7.88 17.99 3.13
N GLY A 227 8.77 17.01 3.33
CA GLY A 227 8.41 15.67 3.76
C GLY A 227 7.69 15.66 5.10
N GLY A 228 8.24 16.32 6.11
CA GLY A 228 7.66 16.41 7.45
C GLY A 228 6.28 17.08 7.46
N LYS A 229 6.14 18.23 6.81
CA LYS A 229 4.86 18.93 6.69
C LYS A 229 3.83 18.11 5.94
N SER A 230 4.24 17.37 4.89
CA SER A 230 3.32 16.50 4.13
C SER A 230 2.74 15.39 5.00
N VAL A 231 3.59 14.72 5.82
CA VAL A 231 3.13 13.69 6.76
C VAL A 231 2.17 14.27 7.79
N ILE A 232 2.48 15.43 8.37
CA ILE A 232 1.63 16.09 9.37
C ILE A 232 0.30 16.55 8.76
N SER A 233 0.33 17.14 7.55
CA SER A 233 -0.90 17.53 6.82
C SER A 233 -1.78 16.31 6.53
N LEU A 234 -1.19 15.20 6.09
CA LEU A 234 -1.92 13.96 5.86
C LEU A 234 -2.53 13.43 7.16
N SER A 235 -1.77 13.41 8.27
CA SER A 235 -2.26 12.96 9.57
C SER A 235 -3.40 13.85 10.09
N ARG A 236 -3.28 15.16 9.93
CA ARG A 236 -4.34 16.12 10.26
C ARG A 236 -5.60 15.87 9.43
N ALA A 237 -5.44 15.72 8.11
CA ALA A 237 -6.55 15.43 7.19
C ALA A 237 -7.25 14.10 7.52
N LEU A 238 -6.51 13.06 7.96
CA LEU A 238 -7.08 11.81 8.44
C LEU A 238 -7.94 11.99 9.70
N ILE A 239 -7.59 12.92 10.58
CA ILE A 239 -8.32 13.20 11.82
C ILE A 239 -9.53 14.11 11.58
N GLU A 240 -9.39 15.13 10.73
CA GLU A 240 -10.38 16.20 10.56
C GLU A 240 -11.33 15.97 9.39
N ASP A 241 -10.84 15.47 8.24
CA ASP A 241 -11.54 15.43 6.97
C ASP A 241 -11.99 14.04 6.54
N VAL A 242 -11.55 12.99 7.22
CA VAL A 242 -11.94 11.62 6.91
C VAL A 242 -13.13 11.20 7.77
N LYS A 243 -14.13 10.61 7.11
CA LYS A 243 -15.30 10.03 7.75
C LYS A 243 -15.02 8.59 8.18
N GLU A 244 -14.50 7.77 7.26
CA GLU A 244 -14.25 6.35 7.52
C GLU A 244 -12.97 5.88 6.83
N LEU A 245 -12.23 4.98 7.50
CA LEU A 245 -11.12 4.21 6.97
C LEU A 245 -11.52 2.73 7.00
N HIS A 246 -11.50 2.07 5.86
CA HIS A 246 -11.80 0.64 5.75
C HIS A 246 -10.54 -0.10 5.32
N LEU A 247 -10.08 -1.03 6.13
CA LEU A 247 -9.02 -1.97 5.79
C LEU A 247 -9.64 -3.36 5.69
N LYS A 248 -9.48 -4.04 4.55
CA LYS A 248 -10.08 -5.34 4.27
C LYS A 248 -9.08 -6.31 3.69
N LEU A 249 -9.04 -7.52 4.25
CA LEU A 249 -8.24 -8.63 3.74
C LEU A 249 -9.16 -9.60 2.99
N PHE A 250 -8.82 -9.88 1.74
CA PHE A 250 -9.50 -10.89 0.92
C PHE A 250 -8.53 -12.02 0.57
N VAL A 251 -9.03 -13.25 0.64
CA VAL A 251 -8.35 -14.45 0.19
C VAL A 251 -9.33 -15.27 -0.64
N ASP A 252 -9.21 -15.21 -1.96
CA ASP A 252 -10.06 -15.92 -2.91
C ASP A 252 -9.31 -17.11 -3.51
N GLU A 253 -9.53 -18.29 -2.95
CA GLU A 253 -8.91 -19.54 -3.39
C GLU A 253 -9.32 -19.93 -4.83
N LYS A 254 -10.55 -19.59 -5.24
CA LYS A 254 -11.07 -19.94 -6.57
C LYS A 254 -10.39 -19.12 -7.67
N ARG A 255 -10.08 -17.85 -7.37
CA ARG A 255 -9.37 -16.95 -8.27
C ARG A 255 -7.86 -16.97 -8.04
N ASP A 256 -7.40 -17.78 -7.07
CA ASP A 256 -5.98 -17.89 -6.69
C ASP A 256 -5.35 -16.51 -6.35
N TYR A 257 -6.00 -15.76 -5.43
CA TYR A 257 -5.75 -14.33 -5.27
C TYR A 257 -5.88 -13.90 -3.81
N ILE A 258 -4.96 -13.04 -3.36
CA ILE A 258 -4.97 -12.40 -2.05
C ILE A 258 -4.91 -10.89 -2.26
N SER A 259 -5.75 -10.11 -1.56
CA SER A 259 -5.61 -8.65 -1.55
C SER A 259 -5.82 -8.03 -0.18
N LEU A 260 -5.16 -6.89 -0.01
CA LEU A 260 -5.37 -5.94 1.08
C LEU A 260 -5.89 -4.64 0.47
N ASP A 261 -7.11 -4.27 0.81
CA ASP A 261 -7.79 -3.08 0.31
C ASP A 261 -7.92 -2.06 1.44
N LEU A 262 -7.35 -0.85 1.24
CA LEU A 262 -7.57 0.30 2.11
C LEU A 262 -8.44 1.31 1.35
N THR A 263 -9.59 1.67 1.93
CA THR A 263 -10.47 2.69 1.39
C THR A 263 -10.58 3.85 2.38
N VAL A 264 -10.28 5.05 1.94
CA VAL A 264 -10.43 6.31 2.68
C VAL A 264 -11.68 7.01 2.18
N ILE A 265 -12.69 7.13 3.02
CA ILE A 265 -13.96 7.80 2.73
C ILE A 265 -13.90 9.19 3.38
N PRO A 266 -13.86 10.27 2.59
CA PRO A 266 -13.76 11.62 3.14
C PRO A 266 -15.11 12.10 3.68
N GLN A 267 -15.09 13.10 4.54
CA GLN A 267 -16.28 13.85 4.89
C GLN A 267 -16.81 14.61 3.67
N PRO A 268 -18.13 14.65 3.46
CA PRO A 268 -18.71 15.39 2.34
C PRO A 268 -18.25 16.85 2.33
N ASN A 269 -17.90 17.35 1.16
CA ASN A 269 -17.46 18.74 0.91
C ASN A 269 -16.14 19.15 1.59
N SER A 270 -15.44 18.23 2.26
CA SER A 270 -14.12 18.51 2.83
C SER A 270 -13.08 18.82 1.75
N PRO A 271 -11.96 19.48 2.09
CA PRO A 271 -10.82 19.63 1.18
C PRO A 271 -10.31 18.29 0.64
N VAL A 272 -10.27 17.26 1.47
CA VAL A 272 -9.87 15.91 1.09
C VAL A 272 -10.84 15.30 0.05
N ALA A 273 -12.16 15.50 0.22
CA ALA A 273 -13.15 15.03 -0.77
C ALA A 273 -12.92 15.66 -2.15
N LYS A 274 -12.66 16.96 -2.19
CA LYS A 274 -12.37 17.68 -3.45
C LYS A 274 -11.08 17.17 -4.10
N ASN A 275 -10.04 16.94 -3.29
CA ASN A 275 -8.77 16.41 -3.78
C ASN A 275 -8.95 14.99 -4.36
N PHE A 276 -9.67 14.10 -3.68
CA PHE A 276 -9.93 12.74 -4.19
C PHE A 276 -10.72 12.76 -5.49
N ALA A 277 -11.76 13.63 -5.59
CA ALA A 277 -12.54 13.80 -6.82
C ALA A 277 -11.65 14.26 -7.98
N SER A 278 -10.76 15.21 -7.75
CA SER A 278 -9.82 15.70 -8.77
C SER A 278 -8.87 14.61 -9.25
N LEU A 279 -8.37 13.77 -8.35
CA LEU A 279 -7.49 12.64 -8.69
C LEU A 279 -8.20 11.63 -9.60
N GLY A 280 -9.48 11.33 -9.34
CA GLY A 280 -10.25 10.35 -10.13
C GLY A 280 -10.63 10.82 -11.55
N GLN A 281 -10.48 12.11 -11.87
CA GLN A 281 -10.83 12.67 -13.17
C GLN A 281 -9.62 12.89 -14.09
N ARG A 282 -8.40 12.68 -13.59
CA ARG A 282 -7.19 13.00 -14.34
C ARG A 282 -6.97 12.05 -15.52
N THR A 283 -6.60 12.65 -16.64
CA THR A 283 -6.09 11.94 -17.82
C THR A 283 -4.57 11.98 -17.80
N SER A 284 -3.91 10.87 -18.11
CA SER A 284 -2.46 10.78 -18.23
C SER A 284 -2.06 10.81 -19.70
N LEU A 285 -1.05 11.61 -20.00
CA LEU A 285 -0.39 11.62 -21.31
C LEU A 285 0.56 10.43 -21.44
N ALA A 286 1.19 10.03 -20.33
CA ALA A 286 2.23 8.99 -20.29
C ALA A 286 1.66 7.56 -20.25
N TYR A 287 0.56 7.34 -19.51
CA TYR A 287 0.05 5.98 -19.21
C TYR A 287 -0.36 5.19 -20.46
N GLY A 288 -1.04 5.84 -21.42
CA GLY A 288 -1.45 5.19 -22.67
C GLY A 288 -0.27 4.65 -23.48
N LEU A 289 0.84 5.38 -23.49
CA LEU A 289 2.05 5.01 -24.24
C LEU A 289 2.68 3.72 -23.72
N THR A 290 2.57 3.44 -22.42
CA THR A 290 3.15 2.26 -21.77
C THR A 290 2.26 1.03 -21.79
N ASN A 291 1.10 1.08 -22.48
CA ASN A 291 0.19 -0.07 -22.61
C ASN A 291 0.72 -1.08 -23.63
N VAL A 292 1.75 -1.80 -23.26
CA VAL A 292 2.46 -2.75 -24.10
C VAL A 292 2.03 -4.18 -23.80
N LYS A 293 1.71 -4.95 -24.84
CA LYS A 293 1.38 -6.37 -24.72
C LYS A 293 2.62 -7.16 -24.25
N GLY A 294 2.42 -8.07 -23.28
CA GLY A 294 3.51 -8.90 -22.73
C GLY A 294 4.44 -8.15 -21.78
N ALA A 295 4.00 -7.02 -21.22
CA ALA A 295 4.74 -6.33 -20.17
C ALA A 295 4.88 -7.22 -18.92
N VAL A 296 6.09 -7.29 -18.37
CA VAL A 296 6.41 -7.96 -17.11
C VAL A 296 6.50 -6.98 -15.93
N LEU A 297 6.66 -5.70 -16.24
CA LEU A 297 6.52 -4.60 -15.30
C LEU A 297 5.76 -3.48 -16.00
N ARG A 298 4.83 -2.89 -15.31
CA ARG A 298 4.14 -1.67 -15.69
C ARG A 298 3.90 -0.82 -14.47
N GLY A 299 4.27 0.44 -14.53
CA GLY A 299 4.06 1.40 -13.45
C GLY A 299 3.60 2.74 -14.01
N ASN A 300 2.79 3.45 -13.24
CA ASN A 300 2.48 4.83 -13.52
C ASN A 300 2.27 5.64 -12.24
N ILE A 301 2.41 6.94 -12.38
CA ILE A 301 2.05 7.95 -11.39
C ILE A 301 1.35 9.11 -12.11
N ASN A 302 0.20 9.55 -11.60
CA ASN A 302 -0.55 10.67 -12.18
C ASN A 302 -1.29 11.44 -11.09
N PHE A 303 -0.64 12.48 -10.55
CA PHE A 303 -1.26 13.41 -9.59
C PHE A 303 -0.72 14.83 -9.76
N ALA A 304 -1.42 15.80 -9.18
CA ALA A 304 -0.93 17.16 -9.00
C ALA A 304 -0.82 17.47 -7.51
N LEU A 305 0.17 18.24 -7.15
CA LEU A 305 0.30 18.75 -5.79
C LEU A 305 -0.85 19.71 -5.47
N THR A 306 -1.32 19.69 -4.23
CA THR A 306 -2.28 20.68 -3.73
C THR A 306 -1.64 22.06 -3.67
N ASP A 307 -2.44 23.11 -3.63
CA ASP A 307 -1.92 24.49 -3.62
C ASP A 307 -0.99 24.75 -2.43
N ASP A 308 -1.31 24.19 -1.26
CA ASP A 308 -0.46 24.31 -0.07
C ASP A 308 0.90 23.63 -0.24
N MET A 309 0.92 22.47 -0.92
CA MET A 309 2.17 21.75 -1.20
C MET A 309 2.97 22.39 -2.33
N ARG A 310 2.30 23.06 -3.26
CA ARG A 310 2.94 23.69 -4.43
C ARG A 310 3.94 24.75 -4.03
N LYS A 311 3.59 25.62 -3.07
CA LYS A 311 4.51 26.64 -2.57
C LYS A 311 5.78 26.04 -1.95
N MET A 312 5.61 25.00 -1.12
CA MET A 312 6.77 24.30 -0.52
C MET A 312 7.62 23.59 -1.58
N TRP A 313 6.98 23.07 -2.61
CA TRP A 313 7.64 22.46 -3.76
C TRP A 313 8.47 23.51 -4.53
N ASP A 314 7.91 24.69 -4.79
CA ASP A 314 8.62 25.79 -5.45
C ASP A 314 9.84 26.24 -4.65
N ASP A 315 9.73 26.33 -3.32
CA ASP A 315 10.84 26.64 -2.42
C ASP A 315 11.95 25.57 -2.50
N LEU A 316 11.57 24.28 -2.54
CA LEU A 316 12.51 23.17 -2.71
C LEU A 316 13.22 23.25 -4.06
N ILE A 317 12.48 23.44 -5.15
CA ILE A 317 13.06 23.56 -6.51
C ILE A 317 14.02 24.71 -6.58
N ASN A 318 13.65 25.90 -6.07
CA ASN A 318 14.52 27.06 -6.07
C ASN A 318 15.80 26.82 -5.24
N SER A 319 15.70 26.10 -4.11
CA SER A 319 16.87 25.73 -3.29
C SER A 319 17.80 24.76 -4.03
N ILE A 320 17.25 23.75 -4.69
CA ILE A 320 18.02 22.80 -5.50
C ILE A 320 18.73 23.51 -6.65
N MET A 321 18.02 24.41 -7.35
CA MET A 321 18.57 25.19 -8.46
C MET A 321 19.73 26.06 -8.01
N THR A 322 19.56 26.80 -6.91
CA THR A 322 20.60 27.67 -6.34
C THR A 322 21.83 26.85 -5.96
N GLN A 323 21.64 25.71 -5.31
CA GLN A 323 22.75 24.85 -4.92
C GLN A 323 23.45 24.25 -6.14
N ALA A 324 22.71 23.74 -7.13
CA ALA A 324 23.29 23.18 -8.34
C ALA A 324 24.17 24.22 -9.05
N LEU A 325 23.71 25.46 -9.20
CA LEU A 325 24.50 26.54 -9.84
C LEU A 325 25.71 26.96 -9.01
N HIS A 326 25.67 26.79 -7.69
CA HIS A 326 26.81 27.08 -6.82
C HIS A 326 27.93 26.04 -6.91
N GLU A 327 27.58 24.78 -7.10
CA GLU A 327 28.51 23.66 -7.16
C GLU A 327 29.15 23.47 -8.55
N VAL A 328 28.61 24.12 -9.59
CA VAL A 328 29.12 24.02 -10.97
C VAL A 328 30.39 24.88 -11.15
N PRO A 329 31.43 24.30 -11.76
CA PRO A 329 32.62 25.07 -12.15
C PRO A 329 32.26 26.26 -13.06
N PRO A 330 32.91 27.43 -12.91
CA PRO A 330 32.57 28.67 -13.65
C PRO A 330 32.46 28.48 -15.16
N GLN A 331 33.33 27.64 -15.77
CA GLN A 331 33.36 27.39 -17.21
C GLN A 331 32.12 26.63 -17.71
N ASN A 332 31.36 25.98 -16.85
CA ASN A 332 30.17 25.19 -17.20
C ASN A 332 28.85 25.86 -16.78
N LYS A 333 28.94 27.01 -16.07
CA LYS A 333 27.79 27.64 -15.43
C LYS A 333 26.67 27.99 -16.43
N ASP A 334 27.03 28.66 -17.52
CA ASP A 334 26.05 29.07 -18.56
C ASP A 334 25.35 27.89 -19.22
N ALA A 335 26.09 26.79 -19.42
CA ALA A 335 25.50 25.59 -20.03
C ALA A 335 24.56 24.88 -19.05
N VAL A 336 24.94 24.77 -17.77
CA VAL A 336 24.08 24.18 -16.74
C VAL A 336 22.85 25.04 -16.49
N GLU A 337 22.96 26.36 -16.49
CA GLU A 337 21.84 27.29 -16.36
C GLU A 337 20.81 27.06 -17.48
N LYS A 338 21.23 26.97 -18.74
CA LYS A 338 20.36 26.66 -19.87
C LYS A 338 19.69 25.27 -19.75
N ILE A 339 20.41 24.26 -19.25
CA ILE A 339 19.86 22.94 -19.01
C ILE A 339 18.75 23.02 -17.95
N LEU A 340 18.98 23.74 -16.86
CA LEU A 340 18.04 23.92 -15.79
C LEU A 340 16.80 24.72 -16.23
N GLU A 341 16.98 25.77 -17.05
CA GLU A 341 15.89 26.55 -17.65
C GLU A 341 14.91 25.68 -18.47
N GLY A 342 15.39 24.67 -19.16
CA GLY A 342 14.52 23.76 -19.93
C GLY A 342 13.76 22.75 -19.09
N ILE A 343 14.29 22.37 -17.93
CA ILE A 343 13.64 21.42 -17.00
C ILE A 343 12.66 22.16 -16.07
N LEU A 344 12.96 23.39 -15.71
CA LEU A 344 12.26 24.19 -14.71
C LEU A 344 10.73 24.31 -14.95
N PRO A 345 10.22 24.55 -16.17
CA PRO A 345 8.78 24.61 -16.42
C PRO A 345 8.05 23.34 -16.02
N THR A 346 8.66 22.17 -16.28
CA THR A 346 8.13 20.86 -15.90
C THR A 346 8.10 20.68 -14.38
N LEU A 347 9.19 21.03 -13.68
CA LEU A 347 9.27 20.93 -12.23
C LEU A 347 8.28 21.88 -11.54
N LYS A 348 8.17 23.12 -11.99
CA LYS A 348 7.24 24.13 -11.44
C LYS A 348 5.78 23.86 -11.75
N ALA A 349 5.47 23.02 -12.75
CA ALA A 349 4.10 22.58 -12.99
C ALA A 349 3.51 21.82 -11.80
N ALA A 350 4.36 21.27 -10.93
CA ALA A 350 3.96 20.52 -9.74
C ALA A 350 2.94 19.39 -10.05
N VAL A 351 3.10 18.78 -11.23
CA VAL A 351 2.30 17.66 -11.74
C VAL A 351 3.23 16.50 -12.01
N ALA A 352 2.95 15.38 -11.41
CA ALA A 352 3.58 14.10 -11.76
C ALA A 352 2.64 13.36 -12.73
N ASP A 353 3.08 13.16 -13.96
CA ASP A 353 2.44 12.28 -14.94
C ASP A 353 3.55 11.53 -15.65
N ALA A 354 3.83 10.32 -15.19
CA ALA A 354 4.88 9.47 -15.70
C ALA A 354 4.41 8.02 -15.74
N ALA A 355 4.95 7.26 -16.68
CA ALA A 355 4.70 5.84 -16.77
C ALA A 355 5.93 5.10 -17.29
N ILE A 356 6.05 3.84 -16.90
CA ILE A 356 7.13 2.94 -17.32
C ILE A 356 6.56 1.56 -17.61
N THR A 357 7.12 0.89 -18.58
CA THR A 357 6.86 -0.53 -18.85
C THR A 357 8.16 -1.24 -19.22
N MET A 358 8.22 -2.52 -18.88
CA MET A 358 9.30 -3.42 -19.30
C MET A 358 8.66 -4.65 -19.93
N THR A 359 9.10 -5.01 -21.12
CA THR A 359 8.63 -6.23 -21.80
C THR A 359 9.31 -7.48 -21.23
N ALA A 360 8.69 -8.64 -21.43
CA ALA A 360 9.35 -9.92 -21.18
C ALA A 360 10.69 -10.01 -21.95
N PRO A 361 11.68 -10.76 -21.44
CA PRO A 361 12.94 -10.92 -22.13
C PRO A 361 12.73 -11.63 -23.47
N ASN A 362 13.44 -11.16 -24.49
CA ASN A 362 13.44 -11.78 -25.81
C ASN A 362 14.21 -13.13 -25.80
N ALA A 363 14.33 -13.78 -26.95
CA ALA A 363 15.03 -15.07 -27.10
C ALA A 363 16.50 -15.05 -26.63
N LYS A 364 17.14 -13.87 -26.61
CA LYS A 364 18.49 -13.66 -26.06
C LYS A 364 18.52 -13.36 -24.57
N GLY A 365 17.35 -13.28 -23.94
CA GLY A 365 17.22 -12.95 -22.51
C GLY A 365 17.27 -11.45 -22.21
N HIS A 366 17.13 -10.58 -23.20
CA HIS A 366 17.17 -9.12 -23.02
C HIS A 366 15.77 -8.52 -22.88
N TYR A 367 15.61 -7.66 -21.90
CA TYR A 367 14.42 -6.86 -21.67
C TYR A 367 14.45 -5.59 -22.54
N THR A 368 13.27 -5.04 -22.82
CA THR A 368 13.14 -3.70 -23.38
C THR A 368 12.35 -2.85 -22.42
N VAL A 369 12.86 -1.67 -22.10
CA VAL A 369 12.20 -0.68 -21.23
C VAL A 369 11.65 0.43 -22.09
N LEU A 370 10.44 0.89 -21.78
CA LEU A 370 9.81 2.08 -22.35
C LEU A 370 9.28 2.93 -21.19
N GLY A 371 9.59 4.23 -21.20
CA GLY A 371 9.05 5.16 -20.24
C GLY A 371 8.57 6.44 -20.92
N ALA A 372 7.64 7.11 -20.27
CA ALA A 372 7.12 8.40 -20.71
C ALA A 372 6.91 9.32 -19.50
N ILE A 373 7.19 10.59 -19.68
CA ILE A 373 7.05 11.64 -18.66
C ILE A 373 6.39 12.84 -19.33
N SER A 374 5.32 13.35 -18.74
CA SER A 374 4.73 14.60 -19.16
C SER A 374 5.69 15.76 -18.84
N VAL A 375 5.92 16.61 -19.82
CA VAL A 375 6.79 17.77 -19.72
C VAL A 375 6.02 19.05 -20.04
N LYS A 376 6.61 20.18 -19.71
CA LYS A 376 6.13 21.50 -20.12
C LYS A 376 7.21 22.18 -20.93
N GLU A 377 6.80 22.86 -21.99
CA GLU A 377 7.71 23.56 -22.90
C GLU A 377 8.79 22.62 -23.45
N GLY A 378 8.35 21.47 -24.04
CA GLY A 378 9.24 20.40 -24.48
C GLY A 378 10.31 20.84 -25.47
N LYS A 379 10.08 21.95 -26.21
CA LYS A 379 11.10 22.55 -27.07
C LYS A 379 12.30 23.09 -26.26
N LYS A 380 12.07 23.74 -25.12
CA LYS A 380 13.14 24.17 -24.22
C LYS A 380 13.90 22.99 -23.65
N LEU A 381 13.18 21.91 -23.31
CA LEU A 381 13.81 20.66 -22.87
C LEU A 381 14.69 20.05 -23.97
N GLU A 382 14.26 20.08 -25.23
CA GLU A 382 15.09 19.62 -26.36
C GLU A 382 16.36 20.47 -26.51
N ASP A 383 16.27 21.80 -26.36
CA ASP A 383 17.42 22.69 -26.37
C ASP A 383 18.40 22.38 -25.22
N SER A 384 17.87 22.07 -24.03
CA SER A 384 18.68 21.61 -22.87
C SER A 384 19.39 20.28 -23.15
N ILE A 385 18.72 19.33 -23.79
CA ILE A 385 19.34 18.07 -24.21
C ILE A 385 20.50 18.35 -25.18
N ARG A 386 20.35 19.30 -26.10
CA ARG A 386 21.43 19.70 -27.04
C ARG A 386 22.64 20.30 -26.31
N GLU A 387 22.41 21.14 -25.30
CA GLU A 387 23.51 21.70 -24.49
C GLU A 387 24.21 20.59 -23.66
N LEU A 388 23.46 19.65 -23.08
CA LEU A 388 24.02 18.48 -22.39
C LEU A 388 24.92 17.66 -23.32
N VAL A 389 24.49 17.46 -24.57
CA VAL A 389 25.26 16.76 -25.58
C VAL A 389 26.57 17.47 -25.88
N LYS A 390 26.55 18.79 -26.07
CA LYS A 390 27.78 19.58 -26.32
C LYS A 390 28.77 19.48 -25.14
N LEU A 391 28.26 19.49 -23.91
CA LEU A 391 29.11 19.29 -22.72
C LEU A 391 29.74 17.89 -22.74
N TYR A 392 28.94 16.85 -22.99
CA TYR A 392 29.42 15.48 -23.05
C TYR A 392 30.47 15.29 -24.14
N GLU A 393 30.22 15.79 -25.35
CA GLU A 393 31.18 15.71 -26.50
C GLU A 393 32.47 16.44 -26.17
N ARG A 394 32.42 17.61 -25.55
CA ARG A 394 33.59 18.37 -25.13
C ARG A 394 34.40 17.60 -24.08
N ASP A 395 33.74 17.02 -23.09
CA ASP A 395 34.42 16.39 -21.94
C ASP A 395 34.96 15.00 -22.28
N THR A 396 34.34 14.27 -23.22
CA THR A 396 34.72 12.90 -23.61
C THR A 396 35.47 12.82 -24.94
N GLY A 397 35.34 13.83 -25.78
CA GLY A 397 35.83 13.80 -27.18
C GLY A 397 35.00 12.89 -28.11
N ASP A 398 33.91 12.28 -27.65
CA ASP A 398 33.09 11.32 -28.42
C ASP A 398 31.90 12.00 -29.10
N THR A 399 32.15 12.58 -30.27
CA THR A 399 31.11 13.24 -31.10
C THR A 399 30.14 12.29 -31.80
N LYS A 400 30.35 10.97 -31.68
CA LYS A 400 29.52 9.94 -32.35
C LYS A 400 28.52 9.28 -31.38
N ALA A 401 28.64 9.53 -30.07
CA ALA A 401 27.79 8.93 -29.06
C ALA A 401 26.35 9.42 -29.15
N VAL A 402 26.13 10.64 -29.64
CA VAL A 402 24.79 11.23 -29.68
C VAL A 402 24.37 11.59 -31.10
N LYS A 403 23.20 11.10 -31.48
CA LYS A 403 22.56 11.36 -32.77
C LYS A 403 21.24 12.07 -32.54
N LEU A 404 21.22 13.37 -32.78
CA LEU A 404 20.02 14.17 -32.65
C LEU A 404 19.21 14.23 -33.93
N ASN A 405 17.87 14.36 -33.81
CA ASN A 405 16.94 14.56 -34.94
C ASN A 405 17.05 13.48 -36.03
N ILE A 406 17.21 12.22 -35.63
CA ILE A 406 17.38 11.10 -36.60
C ILE A 406 16.09 10.79 -37.36
N ALA A 407 14.91 11.11 -36.82
CA ALA A 407 13.63 10.92 -37.49
C ALA A 407 12.54 11.78 -36.81
N LYS A 408 11.40 11.93 -37.50
CA LYS A 408 10.15 12.45 -36.95
C LYS A 408 9.06 11.39 -37.00
N VAL A 409 8.25 11.27 -35.96
CA VAL A 409 7.10 10.39 -35.88
C VAL A 409 5.94 11.20 -35.30
N GLY A 410 4.99 11.60 -36.15
CA GLY A 410 3.97 12.55 -35.77
C GLY A 410 4.59 13.88 -35.31
N ASN A 411 4.23 14.33 -34.10
CA ASN A 411 4.77 15.54 -33.47
C ASN A 411 6.05 15.28 -32.64
N PHE A 412 6.57 14.06 -32.65
CA PHE A 412 7.77 13.70 -31.90
C PHE A 412 9.04 13.79 -32.76
N THR A 413 10.10 14.30 -32.18
CA THR A 413 11.46 14.27 -32.73
C THR A 413 12.26 13.17 -32.03
N LEU A 414 12.86 12.26 -32.81
CA LEU A 414 13.63 11.12 -32.27
C LEU A 414 15.12 11.41 -32.19
N HIS A 415 15.73 10.94 -31.11
CA HIS A 415 17.16 11.02 -30.84
C HIS A 415 17.68 9.65 -30.37
N GLN A 416 18.98 9.41 -30.53
CA GLN A 416 19.67 8.24 -29.99
C GLN A 416 20.93 8.67 -29.26
N ILE A 417 21.12 8.13 -28.06
CA ILE A 417 22.32 8.34 -27.25
C ILE A 417 22.96 6.97 -27.00
N ASP A 418 24.13 6.76 -27.58
CA ASP A 418 24.87 5.51 -27.45
C ASP A 418 25.76 5.54 -26.21
N ARG A 419 25.99 4.37 -25.58
CA ARG A 419 26.92 4.18 -24.44
C ARG A 419 26.58 4.98 -23.17
N ILE A 420 25.38 5.53 -23.04
CA ILE A 420 24.97 6.28 -21.85
C ILE A 420 24.76 5.36 -20.63
N LEU A 421 24.39 4.11 -20.85
CA LEU A 421 24.18 3.15 -19.78
C LEU A 421 25.50 2.47 -19.38
N PRO A 422 25.63 2.06 -18.11
CA PRO A 422 26.82 1.34 -17.64
C PRO A 422 27.02 0.02 -18.38
N PRO A 423 28.26 -0.50 -18.49
CA PRO A 423 28.55 -1.74 -19.22
C PRO A 423 27.70 -2.94 -18.82
N GLY A 424 27.40 -3.09 -17.52
CA GLY A 424 26.55 -4.18 -17.01
C GLY A 424 25.10 -4.17 -17.53
N ALA A 425 24.62 -3.05 -18.06
CA ALA A 425 23.28 -2.96 -18.65
C ALA A 425 23.09 -3.87 -19.87
N GLU A 426 24.15 -4.13 -20.64
CA GLU A 426 24.09 -5.00 -21.81
C GLU A 426 23.68 -6.43 -21.48
N THR A 427 24.02 -6.93 -20.30
CA THR A 427 23.63 -8.28 -19.84
C THR A 427 22.11 -8.47 -19.80
N TYR A 428 21.38 -7.44 -19.45
CA TYR A 428 19.92 -7.51 -19.26
C TYR A 428 19.14 -6.80 -20.37
N LEU A 429 19.72 -5.75 -20.97
CA LEU A 429 19.02 -4.91 -21.96
C LEU A 429 19.55 -5.14 -23.39
N GLY A 430 20.68 -5.85 -23.54
CA GLY A 430 21.31 -6.14 -24.83
C GLY A 430 21.87 -4.91 -25.54
N THR A 431 21.92 -3.76 -24.87
CA THR A 431 22.38 -2.49 -25.40
C THR A 431 22.77 -1.52 -24.29
N ARG A 432 23.56 -0.51 -24.62
CA ARG A 432 23.85 0.65 -23.78
C ARG A 432 23.24 1.93 -24.36
N SER A 433 22.46 1.81 -25.43
CA SER A 433 21.85 2.93 -26.13
C SER A 433 20.49 3.28 -25.57
N LEU A 434 20.22 4.57 -25.49
CA LEU A 434 18.94 5.17 -25.11
C LEU A 434 18.32 5.82 -26.35
N TRP A 435 17.08 5.48 -26.63
CA TRP A 435 16.24 6.15 -27.61
C TRP A 435 15.35 7.16 -26.89
N LEU A 436 15.30 8.39 -27.42
CA LEU A 436 14.45 9.46 -26.89
C LEU A 436 13.50 9.95 -27.97
N ALA A 437 12.31 10.35 -27.58
CA ALA A 437 11.36 11.07 -28.42
C ALA A 437 10.80 12.25 -27.64
N THR A 438 10.94 13.45 -28.18
CA THR A 438 10.49 14.71 -27.57
C THR A 438 9.35 15.30 -28.34
N SER A 439 8.33 15.81 -27.62
CA SER A 439 7.26 16.66 -28.14
C SER A 439 7.05 17.83 -27.16
N GLU A 440 6.09 18.70 -27.42
CA GLU A 440 5.78 19.85 -26.56
C GLU A 440 5.35 19.44 -25.13
N ASP A 441 4.63 18.30 -25.02
CA ASP A 441 4.02 17.88 -23.75
C ASP A 441 4.60 16.57 -23.20
N LEU A 442 5.46 15.88 -23.94
CA LEU A 442 5.97 14.55 -23.58
C LEU A 442 7.45 14.36 -23.90
N LEU A 443 8.14 13.73 -22.97
CA LEU A 443 9.42 13.05 -23.19
C LEU A 443 9.17 11.54 -23.09
N VAL A 444 9.47 10.79 -24.15
CA VAL A 444 9.37 9.33 -24.17
C VAL A 444 10.75 8.76 -24.38
N PHE A 445 11.11 7.70 -23.65
CA PHE A 445 12.39 7.05 -23.78
C PHE A 445 12.24 5.53 -23.89
N SER A 446 13.17 4.90 -24.57
CA SER A 446 13.25 3.44 -24.64
C SER A 446 14.69 2.97 -24.56
N VAL A 447 14.90 1.89 -23.82
CA VAL A 447 16.16 1.13 -23.82
C VAL A 447 15.88 -0.24 -24.38
N GLY A 448 16.48 -0.53 -25.52
CA GLY A 448 16.28 -1.78 -26.24
C GLY A 448 17.14 -1.82 -27.49
N PRO A 449 17.16 -2.97 -28.21
CA PRO A 449 18.02 -3.15 -29.36
C PRO A 449 17.73 -2.17 -30.50
N ASP A 450 16.50 -1.67 -30.59
CA ASP A 450 16.06 -0.72 -31.59
C ASP A 450 14.93 0.20 -31.09
N ALA A 451 14.49 1.14 -31.93
CA ALA A 451 13.43 2.10 -31.61
C ALA A 451 12.01 1.57 -31.90
N SER A 452 11.81 0.30 -32.21
CA SER A 452 10.51 -0.22 -32.68
C SER A 452 9.42 -0.08 -31.62
N LEU A 453 9.72 -0.45 -30.38
CA LEU A 453 8.79 -0.32 -29.25
C LEU A 453 8.41 1.15 -29.02
N LEU A 454 9.40 2.05 -29.05
CA LEU A 454 9.18 3.49 -28.92
C LEU A 454 8.23 4.00 -30.03
N ARG A 455 8.55 3.71 -31.30
CA ARG A 455 7.75 4.16 -32.44
C ARG A 455 6.31 3.67 -32.38
N ASN A 456 6.10 2.41 -32.00
CA ASN A 456 4.77 1.83 -31.87
C ASN A 456 3.99 2.51 -30.73
N ALA A 457 4.64 2.83 -29.64
CA ALA A 457 4.00 3.50 -28.49
C ALA A 457 3.53 4.92 -28.83
N LEU A 458 4.27 5.67 -29.66
CA LEU A 458 3.94 7.06 -30.01
C LEU A 458 2.61 7.23 -30.75
N SER A 459 1.98 6.14 -31.23
CA SER A 459 0.65 6.16 -31.82
C SER A 459 -0.49 6.14 -30.78
N ASN A 460 -0.19 5.82 -29.51
CA ASN A 460 -1.18 5.76 -28.44
C ASN A 460 -1.45 7.17 -27.90
N GLY A 461 -2.71 7.45 -27.59
CA GLY A 461 -3.14 8.75 -27.06
C GLY A 461 -3.28 8.78 -25.54
N PRO A 462 -3.65 9.96 -25.00
CA PRO A 462 -3.97 10.14 -23.59
C PRO A 462 -5.11 9.23 -23.13
N THR A 463 -5.05 8.75 -21.91
CA THR A 463 -6.08 7.86 -21.34
C THR A 463 -6.26 8.10 -19.85
N LYS A 464 -7.41 7.72 -19.30
CA LYS A 464 -7.58 7.70 -17.84
C LYS A 464 -6.62 6.72 -17.22
N SER A 465 -6.03 7.10 -16.08
CA SER A 465 -5.09 6.26 -15.35
C SER A 465 -5.41 6.27 -13.86
N PRO A 466 -4.99 5.24 -13.12
CA PRO A 466 -4.86 5.32 -11.67
C PRO A 466 -3.97 6.49 -11.24
N VAL A 467 -4.10 6.93 -9.99
CA VAL A 467 -3.18 7.90 -9.37
C VAL A 467 -1.77 7.32 -9.30
N LEU A 468 -1.69 6.03 -8.93
CA LEU A 468 -0.49 5.22 -8.93
C LEU A 468 -0.87 3.80 -9.29
N SER A 469 -0.11 3.14 -10.14
CA SER A 469 -0.17 1.68 -10.29
C SER A 469 1.21 1.08 -10.47
N LEU A 470 1.33 -0.17 -10.04
CA LEU A 470 2.50 -1.00 -10.26
C LEU A 470 2.02 -2.44 -10.47
N ASP A 471 2.21 -2.96 -11.67
CA ASP A 471 1.97 -4.36 -12.04
C ASP A 471 3.31 -5.04 -12.27
N VAL A 472 3.58 -6.14 -11.58
CA VAL A 472 4.84 -6.88 -11.63
C VAL A 472 4.57 -8.36 -11.86
N SER A 473 5.09 -8.94 -12.93
CA SER A 473 5.18 -10.39 -13.13
C SER A 473 6.36 -10.93 -12.32
N LEU A 474 6.10 -11.74 -11.31
CA LEU A 474 7.14 -12.30 -10.44
C LEU A 474 8.05 -13.27 -11.21
N VAL A 475 7.49 -14.04 -12.13
CA VAL A 475 8.28 -14.88 -13.06
C VAL A 475 9.08 -14.03 -14.02
N GLY A 476 8.44 -13.01 -14.61
CA GLY A 476 9.06 -12.15 -15.62
C GLY A 476 10.28 -11.40 -15.11
N LEU A 477 10.29 -10.98 -13.84
CA LEU A 477 11.38 -10.24 -13.22
C LEU A 477 12.32 -11.11 -12.37
N ALA A 478 12.10 -12.43 -12.26
CA ALA A 478 12.86 -13.31 -11.37
C ALA A 478 14.38 -13.21 -11.57
N ARG A 479 14.85 -13.10 -12.84
CA ARG A 479 16.27 -12.96 -13.16
C ARG A 479 16.90 -11.63 -12.74
N LEU A 480 16.12 -10.56 -12.70
CA LEU A 480 16.59 -9.26 -12.21
C LEU A 480 16.64 -9.23 -10.69
N ALA A 481 15.69 -9.91 -10.03
CA ALA A 481 15.61 -9.97 -8.57
C ALA A 481 16.63 -10.94 -7.95
N ASN A 482 16.96 -12.03 -8.66
CA ASN A 482 17.94 -13.02 -8.22
C ASN A 482 18.96 -13.30 -9.34
N GLN A 483 20.13 -12.68 -9.23
CA GLN A 483 21.21 -12.82 -10.21
C GLN A 483 21.79 -14.24 -10.29
N ASN A 484 21.61 -15.06 -9.26
CA ASN A 484 22.03 -16.47 -9.21
C ASN A 484 21.03 -17.40 -9.93
N ALA A 485 19.79 -16.95 -10.19
CA ALA A 485 18.80 -17.76 -10.89
C ALA A 485 19.09 -17.81 -12.39
N THR A 486 19.39 -19.00 -12.90
CA THR A 486 19.58 -19.20 -14.34
C THR A 486 18.25 -19.17 -15.10
N PRO A 487 18.24 -18.79 -16.39
CA PRO A 487 17.02 -18.85 -17.21
C PRO A 487 16.38 -20.24 -17.22
N GLN A 488 17.19 -21.29 -17.21
CA GLN A 488 16.73 -22.69 -17.22
C GLN A 488 15.98 -23.02 -15.91
N GLN A 489 16.53 -22.62 -14.75
CA GLN A 489 15.87 -22.81 -13.45
C GLN A 489 14.54 -22.06 -13.39
N VAL A 490 14.52 -20.78 -13.75
CA VAL A 490 13.29 -19.97 -13.77
C VAL A 490 12.23 -20.60 -14.67
N ASN A 491 12.60 -21.03 -15.90
CA ASN A 491 11.68 -21.66 -16.83
C ASN A 491 11.20 -23.04 -16.35
N ALA A 492 12.07 -23.85 -15.75
CA ALA A 492 11.68 -25.16 -15.19
C ALA A 492 10.66 -24.99 -14.07
N ILE A 493 10.90 -24.12 -13.10
CA ILE A 493 9.98 -23.82 -11.99
C ILE A 493 8.67 -23.23 -12.53
N ALA A 494 8.75 -22.26 -13.44
CA ALA A 494 7.56 -21.68 -14.06
C ALA A 494 6.73 -22.73 -14.81
N THR A 495 7.36 -23.66 -15.55
CA THR A 495 6.69 -24.73 -16.26
C THR A 495 6.04 -25.72 -15.29
N GLN A 496 6.69 -26.03 -14.19
CA GLN A 496 6.14 -26.90 -13.14
C GLN A 496 4.86 -26.31 -12.52
N ILE A 497 4.82 -24.99 -12.29
CA ILE A 497 3.70 -24.33 -11.59
C ILE A 497 2.58 -23.96 -12.57
N PHE A 498 2.91 -23.44 -13.75
CA PHE A 498 1.93 -22.86 -14.68
C PHE A 498 1.66 -23.73 -15.91
N GLY A 499 2.41 -24.82 -16.08
CA GLY A 499 2.34 -25.68 -17.26
C GLY A 499 2.96 -25.00 -18.50
N ARG A 500 2.73 -25.63 -19.67
CA ARG A 500 3.29 -25.15 -20.96
C ARG A 500 2.75 -23.79 -21.42
N VAL A 501 1.59 -23.37 -20.90
CA VAL A 501 0.96 -22.06 -21.25
C VAL A 501 1.68 -20.90 -20.59
N GLY A 502 2.49 -21.16 -19.57
CA GLY A 502 3.18 -20.13 -18.78
C GLY A 502 2.26 -19.41 -17.80
N PRO A 503 2.74 -18.34 -17.16
CA PRO A 503 2.03 -17.66 -16.07
C PRO A 503 0.76 -16.92 -16.55
N VAL A 504 0.76 -16.29 -17.70
CA VAL A 504 -0.38 -15.55 -18.31
C VAL A 504 -1.15 -14.71 -17.26
N GLY A 505 -0.43 -13.87 -16.51
CA GLY A 505 -1.01 -12.99 -15.49
C GLY A 505 -1.36 -13.66 -14.14
N ARG A 506 -1.09 -14.96 -13.96
CA ARG A 506 -1.31 -15.68 -12.69
C ARG A 506 -0.16 -15.55 -11.68
N ASP A 507 0.84 -14.76 -12.01
CA ASP A 507 2.05 -14.49 -11.22
C ASP A 507 2.19 -13.00 -10.85
N MET A 508 1.10 -12.23 -10.97
CA MET A 508 1.14 -10.78 -10.80
C MET A 508 1.09 -10.37 -9.33
N LEU A 509 1.99 -9.45 -8.98
CA LEU A 509 1.86 -8.54 -7.84
C LEU A 509 1.34 -7.20 -8.38
N ARG A 510 0.30 -6.64 -7.75
CA ARG A 510 -0.29 -5.37 -8.16
C ARG A 510 -0.47 -4.44 -6.98
N LEU A 511 -0.09 -3.20 -7.17
CA LEU A 511 -0.43 -2.08 -6.30
C LEU A 511 -1.19 -1.06 -7.14
N GLU A 512 -2.33 -0.62 -6.65
CA GLU A 512 -3.15 0.38 -7.34
C GLU A 512 -3.70 1.40 -6.35
N VAL A 513 -3.60 2.69 -6.68
CA VAL A 513 -4.24 3.78 -5.97
C VAL A 513 -5.17 4.49 -6.93
N THR A 514 -6.45 4.54 -6.60
CA THR A 514 -7.48 5.22 -7.40
C THR A 514 -8.15 6.32 -6.58
N GLY A 515 -8.40 7.47 -7.21
CA GLY A 515 -9.18 8.56 -6.66
C GLY A 515 -10.62 8.54 -7.18
N GLY A 516 -11.43 9.45 -6.67
CA GLY A 516 -12.84 9.60 -7.04
C GLY A 516 -13.65 10.06 -5.84
N GLN A 517 -14.82 9.47 -5.58
CA GLN A 517 -15.58 9.73 -4.35
C GLN A 517 -14.78 9.33 -3.09
N ASN A 518 -13.97 8.30 -3.21
CA ASN A 518 -13.07 7.77 -2.19
C ASN A 518 -11.66 7.66 -2.76
N LEU A 519 -10.67 7.55 -1.89
CA LEU A 519 -9.34 7.08 -2.26
C LEU A 519 -9.25 5.59 -1.90
N THR A 520 -8.92 4.76 -2.87
CA THR A 520 -8.73 3.32 -2.65
C THR A 520 -7.30 2.93 -2.99
N LEU A 521 -6.64 2.25 -2.06
CA LEU A 521 -5.36 1.58 -2.28
C LEU A 521 -5.62 0.08 -2.23
N ARG A 522 -5.21 -0.64 -3.27
CA ARG A 522 -5.27 -2.10 -3.35
C ARG A 522 -3.90 -2.67 -3.59
N LEU A 523 -3.46 -3.52 -2.67
CA LEU A 523 -2.30 -4.38 -2.86
C LEU A 523 -2.79 -5.81 -3.07
N SER A 524 -2.38 -6.45 -4.16
CA SER A 524 -2.84 -7.81 -4.45
C SER A 524 -1.74 -8.68 -5.06
N VAL A 525 -1.82 -9.97 -4.80
CA VAL A 525 -0.90 -10.96 -5.34
C VAL A 525 -1.65 -12.22 -5.79
N GLN A 526 -1.27 -12.75 -6.93
CA GLN A 526 -1.76 -14.04 -7.43
C GLN A 526 -1.01 -15.18 -6.73
N GLY A 527 -1.74 -16.21 -6.32
CA GLY A 527 -1.17 -17.37 -5.59
C GLY A 527 -0.11 -18.12 -6.40
N GLY A 528 -0.27 -18.17 -7.73
CA GLY A 528 0.76 -18.72 -8.62
C GLY A 528 2.11 -18.02 -8.48
N GLY A 529 2.12 -16.70 -8.30
CA GLY A 529 3.33 -15.93 -8.03
C GLY A 529 3.98 -16.28 -6.70
N ILE A 530 3.18 -16.47 -5.65
CA ILE A 530 3.69 -16.88 -4.32
C ILE A 530 4.31 -18.28 -4.41
N ARG A 531 3.63 -19.25 -5.05
CA ARG A 531 4.16 -20.60 -5.28
C ARG A 531 5.48 -20.57 -6.04
N PHE A 532 5.58 -19.71 -7.05
CA PHE A 532 6.81 -19.56 -7.83
C PHE A 532 7.96 -19.02 -6.96
N LEU A 533 7.73 -17.97 -6.18
CA LEU A 533 8.77 -17.43 -5.28
C LEU A 533 9.19 -18.44 -4.21
N ALA A 534 8.25 -19.17 -3.62
CA ALA A 534 8.55 -20.22 -2.64
C ALA A 534 9.41 -21.33 -3.25
N ALA A 535 9.07 -21.81 -4.45
CA ALA A 535 9.84 -22.82 -5.15
C ALA A 535 11.24 -22.32 -5.58
N LEU A 536 11.34 -21.06 -6.01
CA LEU A 536 12.63 -20.44 -6.38
C LEU A 536 13.54 -20.28 -5.14
N ALA A 537 12.98 -19.87 -3.99
CA ALA A 537 13.72 -19.77 -2.73
C ALA A 537 14.21 -21.14 -2.25
N SER A 538 13.40 -22.19 -2.41
CA SER A 538 13.76 -23.56 -2.03
C SER A 538 14.83 -24.17 -2.94
N ALA A 539 14.92 -23.73 -4.19
CA ALA A 539 15.92 -24.19 -5.16
C ALA A 539 17.29 -23.51 -4.98
N ASN A 540 17.36 -22.38 -4.27
CA ASN A 540 18.57 -21.61 -4.01
C ASN A 540 18.61 -21.26 -2.49
N PRO A 541 18.87 -22.24 -1.59
CA PRO A 541 18.87 -22.05 -0.14
C PRO A 541 20.01 -21.13 0.34
#